data_7df9e713111d95389375d907c5fbe47f
#
_entry.id   7df9e713111d95389375d907c5fbe47f
#
_cell.length_a   1.000
_cell.length_b   1.000
_cell.length_c   1.000
_cell.angle_alpha   90.00
_cell.angle_beta   90.00
_cell.angle_gamma   90.00
#
_symmetry.space_group_name_H-M   'P 1'
#
loop_
_entity.id
_entity.type
_entity.pdbx_description
1 polymer ?
#
loop_
_entity_poly.entity_id
_entity_poly.type
_entity_poly.pdbx_seq_one_letter_code
_entity_poly.pdbx_strand_id
1 'polypeptide(L)'
;MVRVGPILLLILLSACSTTGSPGPSDGGSPETQEPRDLRVERVASGAPGEGPREPRVVLAPSAEAVSGELGAQIRGSGEGTYLVVYAGQRPTGGYSVGVARAGVEGDRVTVRVSLEDPPSDAIVTQSLTYPYEISVLRGLSAEGKSFSFVGGDGRELGWPVRRAGE
;
A
#
# COMPACT_ATOMS: atom_id res chain seq x y z
N MET A 1 -26.48 -18.00 -76.81
CA MET A 1 -27.47 -16.99 -77.24
C MET A 1 -27.43 -15.84 -76.23
N VAL A 2 -27.37 -14.61 -76.76
CA VAL A 2 -27.55 -13.30 -76.12
C VAL A 2 -26.38 -12.85 -75.23
N ARG A 3 -25.43 -12.11 -75.64
CA ARG A 3 -25.19 -10.74 -76.12
C ARG A 3 -25.60 -9.66 -75.12
N VAL A 4 -24.70 -8.69 -75.01
CA VAL A 4 -24.78 -7.25 -74.60
C VAL A 4 -24.14 -6.99 -73.24
N GLY A 5 -23.21 -6.13 -72.99
CA GLY A 5 -22.55 -5.05 -73.73
C GLY A 5 -21.94 -4.12 -72.68
N PRO A 6 -20.89 -3.39 -72.98
CA PRO A 6 -20.13 -2.65 -71.95
C PRO A 6 -20.74 -1.27 -71.68
N ILE A 7 -20.78 -0.88 -70.43
CA ILE A 7 -20.93 0.54 -70.06
C ILE A 7 -19.66 1.04 -69.40
N LEU A 8 -18.98 1.83 -70.18
CA LEU A 8 -17.86 2.68 -69.78
C LEU A 8 -18.44 3.86 -69.00
N LEU A 9 -18.08 4.03 -67.76
CA LEU A 9 -18.37 5.24 -67.05
C LEU A 9 -17.06 5.85 -66.48
N LEU A 10 -16.66 6.93 -67.14
CA LEU A 10 -15.56 7.81 -66.86
C LEU A 10 -16.00 8.70 -65.70
N ILE A 11 -15.33 8.70 -64.54
CA ILE A 11 -15.52 9.74 -63.53
C ILE A 11 -14.17 10.22 -63.05
N LEU A 12 -13.89 11.43 -63.43
CA LEU A 12 -13.03 12.51 -63.02
C LEU A 12 -12.26 12.37 -61.68
N LEU A 13 -10.95 12.55 -61.81
CA LEU A 13 -10.04 12.89 -60.73
C LEU A 13 -10.46 14.23 -60.10
N SER A 14 -10.69 14.21 -58.79
CA SER A 14 -10.60 15.41 -57.96
C SER A 14 -9.46 15.21 -56.98
N ALA A 15 -8.34 15.83 -57.29
CA ALA A 15 -7.22 16.01 -56.39
C ALA A 15 -7.61 17.04 -55.32
N CYS A 16 -7.87 16.63 -54.09
CA CYS A 16 -7.83 17.51 -52.92
C CYS A 16 -6.50 17.33 -52.21
N SER A 17 -5.61 18.28 -52.46
CA SER A 17 -4.41 18.47 -51.62
C SER A 17 -4.87 19.00 -50.27
N THR A 18 -4.93 18.15 -49.24
CA THR A 18 -5.08 18.59 -47.85
C THR A 18 -3.70 18.76 -47.27
N THR A 19 -3.32 20.02 -47.13
CA THR A 19 -2.19 20.47 -46.33
C THR A 19 -2.35 19.92 -44.91
N GLY A 20 -1.47 19.01 -44.50
CA GLY A 20 -1.43 18.48 -43.17
C GLY A 20 -1.04 19.59 -42.18
N SER A 21 -2.01 20.04 -41.37
CA SER A 21 -1.73 20.76 -40.16
C SER A 21 -1.02 19.79 -39.20
N PRO A 22 0.10 20.17 -38.55
CA PRO A 22 0.61 19.39 -37.43
C PRO A 22 -0.42 19.44 -36.30
N GLY A 23 -1.05 18.33 -36.05
CA GLY A 23 -1.93 18.16 -34.88
C GLY A 23 -1.15 18.47 -33.60
N PRO A 24 -1.82 19.00 -32.59
CA PRO A 24 -1.18 19.22 -31.29
C PRO A 24 -0.66 17.89 -30.79
N SER A 25 0.62 17.87 -30.41
CA SER A 25 1.22 16.77 -29.66
C SER A 25 0.32 16.48 -28.47
N ASP A 26 -0.26 15.30 -28.45
CA ASP A 26 -0.87 14.74 -27.21
C ASP A 26 0.21 14.77 -26.15
N GLY A 27 0.23 15.85 -25.39
CA GLY A 27 0.83 15.87 -24.08
C GLY A 27 0.04 14.90 -23.25
N GLY A 28 0.54 13.68 -23.11
CA GLY A 28 -0.03 12.70 -22.21
C GLY A 28 -0.21 13.37 -20.86
N SER A 29 -1.43 13.71 -20.50
CA SER A 29 -1.77 14.07 -19.14
C SER A 29 -1.28 12.91 -18.26
N PRO A 30 -0.58 13.19 -17.16
CA PRO A 30 -0.22 12.11 -16.23
C PRO A 30 -1.54 11.42 -15.86
N GLU A 31 -1.66 10.14 -16.23
CA GLU A 31 -2.79 9.32 -15.79
C GLU A 31 -2.79 9.39 -14.26
N THR A 32 -3.73 10.13 -13.74
CA THR A 32 -4.01 10.13 -12.30
C THR A 32 -4.49 8.72 -11.99
N GLN A 33 -3.57 7.88 -11.55
CA GLN A 33 -3.93 6.53 -11.13
C GLN A 33 -4.84 6.67 -9.92
N GLU A 34 -6.09 6.24 -10.06
CA GLU A 34 -7.04 6.26 -8.95
C GLU A 34 -6.51 5.45 -7.76
N PRO A 35 -6.73 5.94 -6.54
CA PRO A 35 -6.32 5.21 -5.34
C PRO A 35 -6.93 3.81 -5.31
N ARG A 36 -6.09 2.79 -5.19
CA ARG A 36 -6.52 1.40 -5.10
C ARG A 36 -6.34 0.89 -3.68
N ASP A 37 -7.41 0.35 -3.11
CA ASP A 37 -7.33 -0.34 -1.82
C ASP A 37 -6.48 -1.61 -1.92
N LEU A 38 -5.60 -1.79 -0.94
CA LEU A 38 -4.77 -2.97 -0.78
C LEU A 38 -5.42 -3.94 0.20
N ARG A 39 -5.31 -5.22 -0.10
CA ARG A 39 -5.74 -6.25 0.84
C ARG A 39 -4.71 -6.33 1.98
N VAL A 40 -5.16 -5.95 3.17
CA VAL A 40 -4.39 -6.08 4.42
C VAL A 40 -4.78 -7.39 5.09
N GLU A 41 -3.80 -8.17 5.48
CA GLU A 41 -4.01 -9.40 6.25
C GLU A 41 -3.15 -9.36 7.50
N ARG A 42 -3.79 -9.49 8.66
CA ARG A 42 -3.09 -9.60 9.95
C ARG A 42 -2.44 -10.97 10.06
N VAL A 43 -1.17 -10.99 10.36
CA VAL A 43 -0.36 -12.21 10.55
C VAL A 43 -0.22 -12.54 12.03
N ALA A 44 0.11 -11.55 12.85
CA ALA A 44 0.25 -11.69 14.30
C ALA A 44 0.08 -10.35 15.00
N SER A 45 -0.23 -10.38 16.28
CA SER A 45 -0.21 -9.20 17.14
C SER A 45 0.10 -9.62 18.59
N GLY A 46 0.57 -8.69 19.39
CA GLY A 46 0.87 -8.94 20.80
C GLY A 46 1.28 -7.68 21.54
N ALA A 47 1.48 -7.82 22.85
CA ALA A 47 1.92 -6.74 23.71
C ALA A 47 2.91 -7.31 24.76
N PRO A 48 4.13 -7.70 24.35
CA PRO A 48 5.14 -8.25 25.25
C PRO A 48 5.60 -7.21 26.28
N GLY A 49 6.34 -7.67 27.31
CA GLY A 49 6.93 -6.83 28.33
C GLY A 49 8.22 -6.11 27.89
N GLU A 50 8.69 -6.38 26.69
CA GLU A 50 9.90 -5.77 26.11
C GLU A 50 9.66 -5.38 24.65
N GLY A 51 10.29 -4.29 24.20
CA GLY A 51 10.13 -3.82 22.82
C GLY A 51 10.66 -2.40 22.65
N PRO A 52 10.46 -1.82 21.47
CA PRO A 52 10.87 -0.44 21.19
C PRO A 52 10.05 0.55 22.03
N ARG A 53 10.75 1.48 22.68
CA ARG A 53 10.10 2.52 23.51
C ARG A 53 9.30 3.52 22.69
N GLU A 54 9.79 3.83 21.50
CA GLU A 54 9.13 4.78 20.60
C GLU A 54 8.35 4.03 19.51
N PRO A 55 7.22 4.60 19.07
CA PRO A 55 6.47 4.06 17.94
C PRO A 55 7.35 4.02 16.69
N ARG A 56 7.20 2.98 15.88
CA ARG A 56 7.92 2.84 14.61
C ARG A 56 7.28 1.80 13.72
N VAL A 57 7.67 1.82 12.45
CA VAL A 57 7.27 0.81 11.47
C VAL A 57 8.50 0.17 10.83
N VAL A 58 8.45 -1.13 10.64
CA VAL A 58 9.44 -1.88 9.88
C VAL A 58 8.77 -2.48 8.66
N LEU A 59 9.32 -2.23 7.48
CA LEU A 59 8.92 -2.83 6.21
C LEU A 59 9.81 -4.04 5.94
N ALA A 60 9.23 -5.17 5.62
CA ALA A 60 9.98 -6.38 5.28
C ALA A 60 9.43 -7.02 4.00
N PRO A 61 10.31 -7.56 3.13
CA PRO A 61 9.89 -8.17 1.87
C PRO A 61 9.28 -9.57 2.05
N SER A 62 9.51 -10.21 3.20
CA SER A 62 9.03 -11.57 3.46
C SER A 62 8.83 -11.86 4.95
N ALA A 63 8.17 -12.97 5.25
CA ALA A 63 7.99 -13.45 6.61
C ALA A 63 9.32 -13.82 7.30
N GLU A 64 10.30 -14.30 6.53
CA GLU A 64 11.64 -14.62 7.02
C GLU A 64 12.38 -13.36 7.47
N ALA A 65 12.26 -12.26 6.70
CA ALA A 65 12.84 -10.98 7.08
C ALA A 65 12.21 -10.42 8.36
N VAL A 66 10.89 -10.59 8.55
CA VAL A 66 10.20 -10.26 9.81
C VAL A 66 10.70 -11.14 10.95
N SER A 67 10.87 -12.44 10.69
CA SER A 67 11.37 -13.39 11.70
C SER A 67 12.77 -13.01 12.20
N GLY A 68 13.63 -12.57 11.28
CA GLY A 68 14.96 -12.05 11.62
C GLY A 68 14.91 -10.79 12.48
N GLU A 69 13.99 -9.86 12.17
CA GLU A 69 13.80 -8.61 12.91
C GLU A 69 13.30 -8.85 14.35
N LEU A 70 12.40 -9.82 14.51
CA LEU A 70 11.78 -10.11 15.80
C LEU A 70 12.53 -11.15 16.64
N GLY A 71 13.49 -11.85 16.05
CA GLY A 71 14.13 -13.00 16.70
C GLY A 71 13.16 -14.16 16.97
N ALA A 72 12.02 -14.21 16.28
CA ALA A 72 10.98 -15.20 16.47
C ALA A 72 10.42 -15.68 15.15
N GLN A 73 10.08 -16.96 15.03
CA GLN A 73 9.49 -17.49 13.78
C GLN A 73 8.09 -16.96 13.55
N ILE A 74 7.91 -16.27 12.41
CA ILE A 74 6.62 -15.83 11.93
C ILE A 74 6.14 -16.78 10.83
N ARG A 75 4.99 -17.38 11.05
CA ARG A 75 4.32 -18.18 10.03
C ARG A 75 3.44 -17.29 9.19
N GLY A 76 4.04 -16.65 8.20
CA GLY A 76 3.32 -15.86 7.20
C GLY A 76 3.26 -16.65 5.90
N SER A 77 2.09 -16.71 5.29
CA SER A 77 1.93 -17.28 3.96
C SER A 77 1.53 -16.21 2.96
N GLY A 78 2.34 -16.01 1.93
CA GLY A 78 1.97 -15.25 0.76
C GLY A 78 2.89 -14.07 0.45
N GLU A 79 2.82 -13.68 -0.82
CA GLU A 79 3.60 -12.59 -1.39
C GLU A 79 3.02 -11.23 -1.02
N GLY A 80 3.91 -10.29 -0.73
CA GLY A 80 3.56 -8.92 -0.41
C GLY A 80 4.58 -8.25 0.51
N THR A 81 4.31 -7.01 0.85
CA THR A 81 5.11 -6.26 1.82
C THR A 81 4.57 -6.50 3.22
N TYR A 82 5.43 -6.97 4.10
CA TYR A 82 5.13 -7.12 5.51
C TYR A 82 5.38 -5.80 6.24
N LEU A 83 4.48 -5.49 7.15
CA LEU A 83 4.56 -4.34 8.05
C LEU A 83 4.65 -4.86 9.47
N VAL A 84 5.65 -4.43 10.23
CA VAL A 84 5.67 -4.57 11.68
C VAL A 84 5.44 -3.19 12.28
N VAL A 85 4.28 -2.99 12.88
CA VAL A 85 3.88 -1.72 13.46
C VAL A 85 4.01 -1.82 14.97
N TYR A 86 4.83 -0.97 15.57
CA TYR A 86 5.02 -0.88 17.02
C TYR A 86 4.37 0.39 17.56
N ALA A 87 3.53 0.25 18.58
CA ALA A 87 2.91 1.40 19.26
C ALA A 87 3.88 2.15 20.19
N GLY A 88 5.06 1.59 20.45
CA GLY A 88 5.93 2.06 21.51
C GLY A 88 5.53 1.57 22.90
N GLN A 89 6.23 2.06 23.93
CA GLN A 89 5.97 1.68 25.31
C GLN A 89 4.63 2.22 25.81
N ARG A 90 3.86 1.37 26.50
CA ARG A 90 2.60 1.72 27.13
C ARG A 90 2.67 1.40 28.63
N PRO A 91 1.96 2.18 29.48
CA PRO A 91 2.09 2.06 30.94
C PRO A 91 1.46 0.80 31.52
N THR A 92 0.49 0.23 30.82
CA THR A 92 -0.29 -0.94 31.28
C THR A 92 -0.57 -1.89 30.13
N GLY A 93 -1.17 -3.03 30.39
CA GLY A 93 -1.79 -3.87 29.37
C GLY A 93 -3.04 -3.23 28.77
N GLY A 94 -3.65 -3.92 27.79
CA GLY A 94 -4.90 -3.52 27.15
C GLY A 94 -4.77 -2.57 25.97
N TYR A 95 -3.59 -1.97 25.74
CA TYR A 95 -3.33 -1.20 24.53
C TYR A 95 -3.10 -2.11 23.33
N SER A 96 -3.60 -1.70 22.17
CA SER A 96 -3.33 -2.37 20.91
C SER A 96 -2.97 -1.40 19.78
N VAL A 97 -2.34 -1.93 18.76
CA VAL A 97 -2.05 -1.24 17.51
C VAL A 97 -2.38 -2.17 16.35
N GLY A 98 -2.87 -1.62 15.25
CA GLY A 98 -3.20 -2.42 14.08
C GLY A 98 -3.16 -1.63 12.78
N VAL A 99 -3.12 -2.34 11.65
CA VAL A 99 -3.29 -1.78 10.32
C VAL A 99 -4.76 -1.93 9.93
N ALA A 100 -5.48 -0.82 9.97
CA ALA A 100 -6.90 -0.80 9.66
C ALA A 100 -7.18 -0.86 8.14
N ARG A 101 -6.34 -0.19 7.35
CA ARG A 101 -6.50 -0.07 5.89
C ARG A 101 -5.19 0.33 5.23
N ALA A 102 -5.00 -0.03 3.99
CA ALA A 102 -3.93 0.49 3.15
C ALA A 102 -4.43 0.76 1.73
N GLY A 103 -3.89 1.78 1.09
CA GLY A 103 -4.18 2.12 -0.29
C GLY A 103 -2.90 2.51 -1.03
N VAL A 104 -2.91 2.35 -2.35
CA VAL A 104 -1.80 2.75 -3.22
C VAL A 104 -2.29 3.65 -4.33
N GLU A 105 -1.58 4.74 -4.56
CA GLU A 105 -1.77 5.69 -5.65
C GLU A 105 -0.41 5.96 -6.30
N GLY A 106 -0.20 5.45 -7.49
CA GLY A 106 1.11 5.47 -8.13
C GLY A 106 2.18 4.79 -7.27
N ASP A 107 3.18 5.57 -6.83
CA ASP A 107 4.26 5.09 -5.96
C ASP A 107 4.04 5.41 -4.48
N ARG A 108 2.93 6.05 -4.14
CA ARG A 108 2.58 6.38 -2.77
C ARG A 108 1.68 5.30 -2.16
N VAL A 109 2.09 4.75 -1.04
CA VAL A 109 1.29 3.83 -0.22
C VAL A 109 0.90 4.55 1.07
N THR A 110 -0.39 4.68 1.31
CA THR A 110 -0.93 5.25 2.55
C THR A 110 -1.48 4.13 3.41
N VAL A 111 -0.98 4.02 4.63
CA VAL A 111 -1.38 3.00 5.60
C VAL A 111 -2.07 3.68 6.78
N ARG A 112 -3.32 3.29 7.04
CA ARG A 112 -4.06 3.75 8.21
C ARG A 112 -3.81 2.83 9.38
N VAL A 113 -3.30 3.40 10.46
CA VAL A 113 -2.99 2.70 11.70
C VAL A 113 -4.09 3.01 12.72
N SER A 114 -4.63 1.98 13.35
CA SER A 114 -5.48 2.10 14.53
C SER A 114 -4.63 1.95 15.79
N LEU A 115 -4.90 2.83 16.75
CA LEU A 115 -4.37 2.73 18.12
C LEU A 115 -5.59 2.65 19.04
N GLU A 116 -5.62 1.65 19.89
CA GLU A 116 -6.72 1.44 20.82
C GLU A 116 -6.19 1.48 22.25
N ASP A 117 -6.81 2.32 23.04
CA ASP A 117 -6.58 2.41 24.48
C ASP A 117 -7.54 1.44 25.19
N PRO A 118 -7.14 0.85 26.34
CA PRO A 118 -8.05 0.05 27.14
C PRO A 118 -9.25 0.90 27.60
N PRO A 119 -10.46 0.33 27.68
CA PRO A 119 -11.59 1.00 28.33
C PRO A 119 -11.24 1.48 29.73
N SER A 120 -11.78 2.60 30.15
CA SER A 120 -11.45 3.24 31.43
C SER A 120 -11.82 2.39 32.66
N ASP A 121 -12.73 1.45 32.50
CA ASP A 121 -13.19 0.49 33.50
C ASP A 121 -12.56 -0.92 33.35
N ALA A 122 -11.65 -1.09 32.40
CA ALA A 122 -11.00 -2.37 32.18
C ALA A 122 -10.00 -2.72 33.28
N ILE A 123 -10.03 -3.97 33.73
CA ILE A 123 -8.99 -4.52 34.61
C ILE A 123 -7.83 -4.93 33.72
N VAL A 124 -6.72 -4.18 33.82
CA VAL A 124 -5.51 -4.40 33.01
C VAL A 124 -4.30 -4.72 33.89
N THR A 125 -3.33 -5.40 33.33
CA THR A 125 -2.05 -5.63 34.02
C THR A 125 -1.30 -4.29 34.23
N GLN A 126 -0.78 -4.12 35.45
CA GLN A 126 -0.02 -2.92 35.85
C GLN A 126 1.48 -3.11 35.52
N SER A 127 1.78 -3.39 34.26
CA SER A 127 3.15 -3.55 33.80
C SER A 127 3.32 -2.88 32.45
N LEU A 128 4.53 -2.39 32.18
CA LEU A 128 4.86 -1.84 30.87
C LEU A 128 4.65 -2.87 29.78
N THR A 129 4.05 -2.45 28.68
CA THR A 129 3.83 -3.29 27.50
C THR A 129 4.28 -2.58 26.23
N TYR A 130 4.53 -3.36 25.18
CA TYR A 130 5.02 -2.88 23.90
C TYR A 130 4.17 -3.47 22.78
N PRO A 131 2.96 -2.91 22.55
CA PRO A 131 2.03 -3.45 21.56
C PRO A 131 2.61 -3.40 20.15
N TYR A 132 2.41 -4.49 19.41
CA TYR A 132 2.78 -4.56 17.99
C TYR A 132 1.74 -5.34 17.18
N GLU A 133 1.72 -5.09 15.87
CA GLU A 133 1.02 -5.91 14.89
C GLU A 133 1.92 -6.18 13.70
N ILE A 134 1.82 -7.40 13.17
CA ILE A 134 2.40 -7.80 11.90
C ILE A 134 1.26 -7.98 10.92
N SER A 135 1.31 -7.23 9.83
CA SER A 135 0.36 -7.34 8.73
C SER A 135 1.10 -7.50 7.40
N VAL A 136 0.45 -8.10 6.41
CA VAL A 136 0.96 -8.18 5.04
C VAL A 136 0.04 -7.42 4.09
N LEU A 137 0.63 -6.57 3.26
CA LEU A 137 -0.01 -5.92 2.13
C LEU A 137 0.12 -6.83 0.92
N ARG A 138 -0.95 -7.57 0.63
CA ARG A 138 -0.94 -8.62 -0.40
C ARG A 138 -0.69 -8.06 -1.80
N GLY A 139 0.24 -8.71 -2.51
CA GLY A 139 0.56 -8.37 -3.90
C GLY A 139 1.24 -7.01 -4.08
N LEU A 140 1.72 -6.38 -3.00
CA LEU A 140 2.48 -5.15 -3.05
C LEU A 140 3.96 -5.42 -2.85
N SER A 141 4.82 -4.94 -3.75
CA SER A 141 6.26 -4.78 -3.52
C SER A 141 6.53 -3.40 -2.94
N ALA A 142 7.34 -3.33 -1.88
CA ALA A 142 7.78 -2.06 -1.29
C ALA A 142 8.88 -1.36 -2.11
N GLU A 143 9.45 -2.03 -3.10
CA GLU A 143 10.49 -1.47 -3.95
C GLU A 143 9.96 -0.29 -4.77
N GLY A 144 10.68 0.83 -4.77
CA GLY A 144 10.27 2.08 -5.44
C GLY A 144 9.05 2.77 -4.83
N LYS A 145 8.49 2.29 -3.72
CA LYS A 145 7.32 2.89 -3.07
C LYS A 145 7.70 3.76 -1.88
N SER A 146 6.99 4.87 -1.75
CA SER A 146 7.00 5.73 -0.57
C SER A 146 5.81 5.37 0.33
N PHE A 147 6.07 5.28 1.64
CA PHE A 147 5.04 4.94 2.62
C PHE A 147 4.75 6.12 3.52
N SER A 148 3.47 6.43 3.72
CA SER A 148 3.00 7.32 4.77
C SER A 148 2.04 6.58 5.70
N PHE A 149 2.15 6.88 6.99
CA PHE A 149 1.34 6.26 8.02
C PHE A 149 0.46 7.32 8.67
N VAL A 150 -0.85 7.08 8.64
CA VAL A 150 -1.85 8.03 9.16
C VAL A 150 -2.65 7.37 10.28
N GLY A 151 -3.02 8.17 11.26
CA GLY A 151 -3.90 7.74 12.35
C GLY A 151 -5.35 7.55 11.93
N GLY A 152 -6.20 7.14 12.85
CA GLY A 152 -7.63 7.01 12.64
C GLY A 152 -8.30 8.31 12.19
N ASP A 153 -7.79 9.46 12.63
CA ASP A 153 -8.21 10.81 12.26
C ASP A 153 -7.69 11.30 10.90
N GLY A 154 -6.85 10.50 10.23
CA GLY A 154 -6.24 10.82 8.94
C GLY A 154 -4.99 11.69 9.01
N ARG A 155 -4.53 12.07 10.20
CA ARG A 155 -3.28 12.83 10.37
C ARG A 155 -2.08 11.92 10.25
N GLU A 156 -1.01 12.44 9.66
CA GLU A 156 0.25 11.71 9.55
C GLU A 156 0.87 11.50 10.95
N LEU A 157 1.30 10.28 11.21
CA LEU A 157 1.85 9.90 12.51
C LEU A 157 3.30 10.32 12.69
N GLY A 158 4.05 10.60 11.61
CA GLY A 158 5.45 10.95 11.66
C GLY A 158 6.36 9.86 12.27
N TRP A 159 5.90 8.61 12.27
CA TRP A 159 6.68 7.51 12.85
C TRP A 159 7.85 7.14 11.97
N PRO A 160 9.02 6.83 12.58
CA PRO A 160 10.16 6.33 11.83
C PRO A 160 9.80 5.05 11.07
N VAL A 161 10.18 5.03 9.79
CA VAL A 161 10.02 3.87 8.92
C VAL A 161 11.39 3.36 8.53
N ARG A 162 11.65 2.08 8.72
CA ARG A 162 12.88 1.43 8.25
C ARG A 162 12.58 0.15 7.49
N ARG A 163 13.53 -0.33 6.73
CA ARG A 163 13.45 -1.63 6.04
C ARG A 163 14.20 -2.68 6.85
N ALA A 164 13.65 -3.90 6.91
CA ALA A 164 14.33 -5.02 7.56
C ALA A 164 15.62 -5.36 6.78
N GLY A 165 16.72 -5.50 7.51
CA GLY A 165 18.03 -5.81 6.92
C GLY A 165 18.89 -4.60 6.55
N GLU A 166 18.41 -3.36 6.82
CA GLU A 166 19.19 -2.11 6.71
C GLU A 166 19.75 -1.67 8.08
#